data_5bc3456367a5e6ea887a384e286d276c
#
_entry.id   5bc3456367a5e6ea887a384e286d276c
#
_cell.length_a   1.000
_cell.length_b   1.000
_cell.length_c   1.000
_cell.angle_alpha   90.00
_cell.angle_beta   90.00
_cell.angle_gamma   90.00
#
_symmetry.space_group_name_H-M   'P 1'
#
loop_
_entity.id
_entity.type
_entity.pdbx_description
1 polymer ?
#
loop_
_entity_poly.entity_id
_entity_poly.type
_entity_poly.pdbx_seq_one_letter_code
_entity_poly.pdbx_strand_id
1 'polypeptide(L)'
;MTLTAAADGSSLGNPGPAGWAWYVDDDCWAAGGWESSTNNRGELTAVLELLRATEAAGLAGEELLIQCDSQYVINSLTKWRHGWKKRGWRKADGKPVLNDDLVKDLDAALAGRTVRFEWVRGHV
;
A
#
# COMPACT_ATOMS: atom_id res chain seq x y z
N MET A 1 -1.39 -17.05 -13.25
CA MET A 1 -2.73 -16.69 -12.74
C MET A 1 -2.67 -15.30 -12.15
N THR A 2 -3.71 -14.51 -12.30
CA THR A 2 -3.79 -13.18 -11.70
C THR A 2 -4.64 -13.25 -10.44
N LEU A 3 -4.09 -12.77 -9.33
CA LEU A 3 -4.79 -12.64 -8.07
C LEU A 3 -5.29 -11.20 -7.94
N THR A 4 -6.57 -11.01 -7.71
CA THR A 4 -7.16 -9.68 -7.54
C THR A 4 -7.49 -9.44 -6.08
N ALA A 5 -7.05 -8.32 -5.53
CA ALA A 5 -7.28 -7.96 -4.15
C ALA A 5 -7.64 -6.48 -4.02
N ALA A 6 -8.41 -6.16 -2.99
CA ALA A 6 -8.68 -4.77 -2.61
C ALA A 6 -7.83 -4.39 -1.41
N ALA A 7 -7.37 -3.15 -1.37
CA ALA A 7 -6.64 -2.59 -0.23
C ALA A 7 -7.22 -1.22 0.11
N ASP A 8 -7.47 -0.98 1.39
CA ASP A 8 -8.14 0.24 1.84
C ASP A 8 -7.63 0.67 3.21
N GLY A 9 -7.64 1.96 3.44
CA GLY A 9 -7.32 2.56 4.72
C GLY A 9 -8.28 3.71 5.01
N SER A 10 -8.46 4.01 6.28
CA SER A 10 -9.37 5.08 6.70
C SER A 10 -8.88 5.72 7.99
N SER A 11 -9.34 6.94 8.27
CA SER A 11 -9.15 7.56 9.56
C SER A 11 -10.32 8.50 9.88
N LEU A 12 -10.58 8.66 11.18
CA LEU A 12 -11.51 9.66 11.69
C LEU A 12 -10.71 10.91 12.05
N GLY A 13 -10.34 11.67 11.03
CA GLY A 13 -9.44 12.82 11.16
C GLY A 13 -8.00 12.46 10.75
N ASN A 14 -7.15 13.46 10.55
CA ASN A 14 -5.77 13.28 10.13
C ASN A 14 -4.84 14.16 11.00
N PRO A 15 -4.32 13.67 12.17
CA PRO A 15 -4.43 12.29 12.64
C PRO A 15 -5.72 12.01 13.42
N GLY A 16 -6.00 10.74 13.60
CA GLY A 16 -7.13 10.24 14.37
C GLY A 16 -7.17 8.72 14.37
N PRO A 17 -8.18 8.11 14.98
CA PRO A 17 -8.35 6.66 14.90
C PRO A 17 -8.34 6.22 13.46
N ALA A 18 -7.51 5.23 13.11
CA ALA A 18 -7.28 4.83 11.74
C ALA A 18 -7.21 3.32 11.60
N GLY A 19 -7.55 2.83 10.41
CA GLY A 19 -7.53 1.40 10.12
C GLY A 19 -7.03 1.10 8.72
N TRP A 20 -6.70 -0.17 8.51
CA TRP A 20 -6.32 -0.70 7.22
C TRP A 20 -6.98 -2.05 7.02
N ALA A 21 -7.23 -2.42 5.78
CA ALA A 21 -7.76 -3.73 5.42
C ALA A 21 -7.33 -4.12 4.02
N TRP A 22 -7.12 -5.41 3.80
CA TRP A 22 -7.03 -5.96 2.46
C TRP A 22 -7.96 -7.17 2.37
N TYR A 23 -8.44 -7.44 1.14
CA TYR A 23 -9.45 -8.46 0.90
C TYR A 23 -9.25 -9.10 -0.46
N VAL A 24 -9.14 -10.40 -0.49
CA VAL A 24 -9.15 -11.21 -1.72
C VAL A 24 -10.51 -11.90 -1.85
N ASP A 25 -10.91 -12.61 -0.81
CA ASP A 25 -12.21 -13.26 -0.72
C ASP A 25 -12.57 -13.48 0.76
N ASP A 26 -13.73 -14.08 1.03
CA ASP A 26 -14.24 -14.25 2.39
C ASP A 26 -13.34 -15.11 3.29
N ASP A 27 -12.46 -15.91 2.69
CA ASP A 27 -11.52 -16.76 3.43
C ASP A 27 -10.11 -16.19 3.46
N CYS A 28 -9.88 -15.04 2.80
CA CYS A 28 -8.55 -14.46 2.65
C CYS A 28 -8.62 -12.94 2.75
N TRP A 29 -8.48 -12.44 3.98
CA TRP A 29 -8.50 -11.01 4.28
C TRP A 29 -7.81 -10.75 5.61
N ALA A 30 -7.46 -9.51 5.86
CA ALA A 30 -6.97 -9.07 7.17
C ALA A 30 -7.28 -7.59 7.37
N ALA A 31 -7.32 -7.18 8.62
CA ALA A 31 -7.54 -5.79 8.99
C ALA A 31 -6.84 -5.49 10.31
N GLY A 32 -6.51 -4.23 10.52
CA GLY A 32 -5.91 -3.75 11.74
C GLY A 32 -6.12 -2.24 11.90
N GLY A 33 -5.53 -1.67 12.92
CA GLY A 33 -5.71 -0.24 13.14
C GLY A 33 -4.82 0.33 14.22
N TRP A 34 -4.95 1.63 14.41
CA TRP A 34 -4.21 2.42 15.40
C TRP A 34 -5.16 3.37 16.11
N GLU A 35 -4.80 3.75 17.34
CA GLU A 35 -5.53 4.79 18.06
C GLU A 35 -5.39 6.15 17.37
N SER A 36 -4.25 6.41 16.75
CA SER A 36 -4.01 7.64 15.98
C SER A 36 -3.07 7.39 14.83
N SER A 37 -3.52 7.69 13.63
CA SER A 37 -2.73 7.64 12.40
C SER A 37 -3.45 8.43 11.30
N THR A 38 -3.07 8.24 10.05
CA THR A 38 -3.62 8.99 8.92
C THR A 38 -4.20 8.04 7.87
N ASN A 39 -5.05 8.57 6.98
CA ASN A 39 -5.58 7.83 5.84
C ASN A 39 -4.45 7.22 5.01
N ASN A 40 -3.43 8.02 4.69
CA ASN A 40 -2.34 7.57 3.82
C ASN A 40 -1.54 6.43 4.45
N ARG A 41 -1.29 6.47 5.76
CA ARG A 41 -0.63 5.35 6.43
C ARG A 41 -1.49 4.10 6.42
N GLY A 42 -2.80 4.24 6.59
CA GLY A 42 -3.73 3.12 6.49
C GLY A 42 -3.69 2.47 5.12
N GLU A 43 -3.76 3.29 4.06
CA GLU A 43 -3.70 2.80 2.68
C GLU A 43 -2.37 2.09 2.37
N LEU A 44 -1.26 2.70 2.73
CA LEU A 44 0.07 2.11 2.50
C LEU A 44 0.24 0.81 3.28
N THR A 45 -0.23 0.77 4.51
CA THR A 45 -0.13 -0.43 5.36
C THR A 45 -0.98 -1.58 4.80
N ALA A 46 -2.18 -1.28 4.28
CA ALA A 46 -3.03 -2.29 3.66
C ALA A 46 -2.31 -2.99 2.50
N VAL A 47 -1.65 -2.22 1.63
CA VAL A 47 -0.88 -2.77 0.51
C VAL A 47 0.31 -3.59 1.02
N LEU A 48 1.06 -3.09 1.99
CA LEU A 48 2.21 -3.78 2.54
C LEU A 48 1.83 -5.12 3.18
N GLU A 49 0.78 -5.13 3.99
CA GLU A 49 0.32 -6.36 4.64
C GLU A 49 -0.21 -7.37 3.61
N LEU A 50 -0.87 -6.91 2.55
CA LEU A 50 -1.29 -7.77 1.44
C LEU A 50 -0.09 -8.43 0.76
N LEU A 51 0.96 -7.66 0.47
CA LEU A 51 2.18 -8.18 -0.15
C LEU A 51 2.86 -9.22 0.76
N ARG A 52 2.95 -8.94 2.05
CA ARG A 52 3.53 -9.87 3.03
C ARG A 52 2.72 -11.15 3.15
N ALA A 53 1.39 -11.04 3.20
CA ALA A 53 0.51 -12.19 3.34
C ALA A 53 0.57 -13.09 2.10
N THR A 54 0.58 -12.53 0.91
CA THR A 54 0.67 -13.32 -0.33
C THR A 54 2.04 -13.95 -0.50
N GLU A 55 3.10 -13.30 -0.07
CA GLU A 55 4.43 -13.90 -0.06
C GLU A 55 4.49 -15.09 0.91
N ALA A 56 3.96 -14.92 2.13
CA ALA A 56 3.92 -15.99 3.13
C ALA A 56 3.09 -17.19 2.65
N ALA A 57 2.08 -16.94 1.81
CA ALA A 57 1.24 -18.00 1.23
C ALA A 57 1.87 -18.68 0.00
N GLY A 58 3.08 -18.30 -0.39
CA GLY A 58 3.76 -18.86 -1.56
C GLY A 58 3.27 -18.31 -2.88
N LEU A 59 2.62 -17.15 -2.88
CA LEU A 59 2.01 -16.55 -4.08
C LEU A 59 2.84 -15.40 -4.68
N ALA A 60 4.08 -15.22 -4.24
CA ALA A 60 4.92 -14.11 -4.69
C ALA A 60 5.22 -14.17 -6.20
N GLY A 61 5.16 -15.35 -6.83
CA GLY A 61 5.35 -15.51 -8.26
C GLY A 61 4.12 -15.22 -9.10
N GLU A 62 2.95 -15.04 -8.47
CA GLU A 62 1.72 -14.77 -9.19
C GLU A 62 1.58 -13.27 -9.47
N GLU A 63 0.93 -12.93 -10.59
CA GLU A 63 0.57 -11.54 -10.86
C GLU A 63 -0.49 -11.10 -9.87
N LEU A 64 -0.29 -9.93 -9.27
CA LEU A 64 -1.21 -9.37 -8.28
C LEU A 64 -1.79 -8.07 -8.83
N LEU A 65 -3.12 -7.99 -8.90
CA LEU A 65 -3.85 -6.77 -9.22
C LEU A 65 -4.45 -6.22 -7.94
N ILE A 66 -4.03 -5.03 -7.55
CA ILE A 66 -4.50 -4.37 -6.34
C ILE A 66 -5.46 -3.24 -6.70
N GLN A 67 -6.70 -3.37 -6.26
CA GLN A 67 -7.71 -2.33 -6.39
C GLN A 67 -7.64 -1.39 -5.19
N CYS A 68 -7.47 -0.12 -5.44
CA CYS A 68 -7.21 0.89 -4.42
C CYS A 68 -7.87 2.20 -4.82
N ASP A 69 -8.47 2.91 -3.87
CA ASP A 69 -9.12 4.20 -4.12
C ASP A 69 -8.20 5.41 -3.93
N SER A 70 -6.97 5.18 -3.50
CA SER A 70 -6.01 6.25 -3.23
C SER A 70 -5.05 6.47 -4.39
N GLN A 71 -5.20 7.57 -5.11
CA GLN A 71 -4.25 7.94 -6.15
C GLN A 71 -2.87 8.27 -5.56
N TYR A 72 -2.82 8.79 -4.34
CA TYR A 72 -1.56 9.03 -3.64
C TYR A 72 -0.75 7.73 -3.51
N VAL A 73 -1.39 6.66 -3.06
CA VAL A 73 -0.72 5.35 -2.91
C VAL A 73 -0.26 4.81 -4.26
N ILE A 74 -1.15 4.84 -5.27
CA ILE A 74 -0.83 4.34 -6.60
C ILE A 74 0.35 5.12 -7.19
N ASN A 75 0.31 6.45 -7.15
CA ASN A 75 1.39 7.28 -7.68
C ASN A 75 2.69 7.11 -6.90
N SER A 76 2.61 7.01 -5.58
CA SER A 76 3.79 6.80 -4.74
C SER A 76 4.50 5.51 -5.10
N LEU A 77 3.76 4.43 -5.32
CA LEU A 77 4.33 3.11 -5.55
C LEU A 77 4.68 2.83 -7.01
N THR A 78 4.01 3.50 -7.97
CA THR A 78 4.26 3.25 -9.39
C THR A 78 5.14 4.30 -10.06
N LYS A 79 5.10 5.56 -9.59
CA LYS A 79 5.80 6.67 -10.24
C LYS A 79 6.85 7.30 -9.34
N TRP A 80 6.46 7.81 -8.17
CA TRP A 80 7.33 8.66 -7.36
C TRP A 80 8.41 7.90 -6.61
N ARG A 81 8.15 6.66 -6.24
CA ARG A 81 9.06 5.80 -5.48
C ARG A 81 10.46 5.74 -6.09
N HIS A 82 10.53 5.57 -7.40
CA HIS A 82 11.82 5.43 -8.11
C HIS A 82 12.68 6.69 -7.99
N GLY A 83 12.06 7.86 -8.13
CA GLY A 83 12.77 9.13 -7.96
C GLY A 83 13.20 9.38 -6.52
N TRP A 84 12.32 9.07 -5.57
CA TRP A 84 12.65 9.21 -4.15
C TRP A 84 13.83 8.31 -3.76
N LYS A 85 13.83 7.08 -4.24
CA LYS A 85 14.91 6.13 -3.98
C LYS A 85 16.25 6.64 -4.48
N LYS A 86 16.27 7.23 -5.69
CA LYS A 86 17.48 7.82 -6.25
C LYS A 86 18.01 9.01 -5.44
N ARG A 87 17.13 9.72 -4.75
CA ARG A 87 17.47 10.90 -3.92
C ARG A 87 17.64 10.55 -2.44
N GLY A 88 17.78 9.26 -2.11
CA GLY A 88 17.94 8.83 -0.72
C GLY A 88 16.69 9.02 0.12
N TRP A 89 15.51 8.83 -0.49
CA TRP A 89 14.19 8.96 0.14
C TRP A 89 13.90 10.40 0.57
N ARG A 90 14.31 11.33 -0.27
CA ARG A 90 14.03 12.75 -0.10
C ARG A 90 13.28 13.29 -1.29
N LYS A 91 12.41 14.27 -1.02
CA LYS A 91 11.72 15.01 -2.09
C LYS A 91 12.68 15.96 -2.78
N ALA A 92 12.26 16.56 -3.90
CA ALA A 92 13.07 17.50 -4.66
C ALA A 92 13.54 18.71 -3.82
N ASP A 93 12.77 19.09 -2.79
CA ASP A 93 13.13 20.20 -1.89
C ASP A 93 14.08 19.79 -0.76
N GLY A 94 14.55 18.54 -0.75
CA GLY A 94 15.48 18.02 0.25
C GLY A 94 14.84 17.51 1.52
N LYS A 95 13.51 17.66 1.69
CA LYS A 95 12.82 17.17 2.87
C LYS A 95 12.56 15.66 2.76
N PRO A 96 12.51 14.94 3.90
CA PRO A 96 12.19 13.51 3.87
C PRO A 96 10.83 13.25 3.21
N VAL A 97 10.73 12.12 2.51
CA VAL A 97 9.47 11.66 1.94
C VAL A 97 8.50 11.34 3.08
N LEU A 98 7.25 11.79 2.96
CA LEU A 98 6.22 11.46 3.94
C LEU A 98 5.98 9.96 3.95
N ASN A 99 5.91 9.36 5.13
CA ASN A 99 5.75 7.91 5.31
C ASN A 99 6.89 7.09 4.69
N ASP A 100 8.10 7.63 4.70
CA ASP A 100 9.26 7.00 4.07
C ASP A 100 9.54 5.59 4.64
N ASP A 101 9.27 5.35 5.91
CA ASP A 101 9.37 4.04 6.54
C ASP A 101 8.53 2.99 5.79
N LEU A 102 7.26 3.31 5.53
CA LEU A 102 6.36 2.41 4.82
C LEU A 102 6.72 2.28 3.35
N VAL A 103 7.10 3.39 2.70
CA VAL A 103 7.46 3.37 1.27
C VAL A 103 8.73 2.54 1.05
N LYS A 104 9.70 2.60 1.95
CA LYS A 104 10.90 1.76 1.88
C LYS A 104 10.56 0.28 2.02
N ASP A 105 9.71 -0.06 2.98
CA ASP A 105 9.28 -1.45 3.18
C ASP A 105 8.49 -1.96 1.96
N LEU A 106 7.65 -1.10 1.37
CA LEU A 106 6.90 -1.43 0.17
C LEU A 106 7.83 -1.62 -1.04
N ASP A 107 8.85 -0.78 -1.19
CA ASP A 107 9.84 -0.94 -2.25
C ASP A 107 10.50 -2.31 -2.16
N ALA A 108 10.89 -2.73 -0.98
CA ALA A 108 11.48 -4.06 -0.77
C ALA A 108 10.48 -5.19 -1.05
N ALA A 109 9.22 -5.03 -0.61
CA ALA A 109 8.20 -6.05 -0.80
C ALA A 109 7.77 -6.19 -2.27
N LEU A 110 7.86 -5.12 -3.06
CA LEU A 110 7.52 -5.14 -4.49
C LEU A 110 8.65 -5.70 -5.36
N ALA A 111 9.87 -5.75 -4.85
CA ALA A 111 11.03 -6.19 -5.63
C ALA A 111 10.84 -7.62 -6.14
N GLY A 112 11.03 -7.83 -7.45
CA GLY A 112 10.89 -9.13 -8.08
C GLY A 112 9.47 -9.62 -8.26
N ARG A 113 8.47 -8.81 -7.96
CA ARG A 113 7.04 -9.19 -8.09
C ARG A 113 6.39 -8.47 -9.25
N THR A 114 5.38 -9.11 -9.85
CA THR A 114 4.53 -8.50 -10.87
C THR A 114 3.26 -8.00 -10.19
N VAL A 115 3.22 -6.70 -9.92
CA VAL A 115 2.11 -6.06 -9.22
C VAL A 115 1.58 -4.91 -10.07
N ARG A 116 0.27 -4.91 -10.29
CA ARG A 116 -0.43 -3.83 -10.97
C ARG A 116 -1.44 -3.21 -10.02
N PHE A 117 -1.66 -1.91 -10.18
CA PHE A 117 -2.63 -1.16 -9.40
C PHE A 117 -3.76 -0.70 -10.30
N GLU A 118 -4.99 -0.82 -9.81
CA GLU A 118 -6.18 -0.32 -10.49
C GLU A 118 -6.87 0.67 -9.56
N TRP A 119 -7.00 1.93 -10.02
CA TRP A 119 -7.75 2.91 -9.27
C TRP A 119 -9.24 2.58 -9.37
N VAL A 120 -9.89 2.49 -8.22
CA VAL A 120 -11.34 2.33 -8.14
C VAL A 120 -11.90 3.51 -7.38
N ARG A 121 -13.10 3.93 -7.74
CA ARG A 121 -13.76 4.99 -7.01
C ARG A 121 -14.05 4.47 -5.60
N GLY A 122 -13.83 5.31 -4.60
CA GLY A 122 -13.98 4.94 -3.20
C GLY A 122 -15.35 4.34 -2.86
N HIS A 123 -15.56 4.05 -1.60
CA HIS A 123 -16.76 3.31 -1.17
C HIS A 123 -18.04 3.92 -1.69
N VAL A 124 -18.79 3.14 -2.38
CA VAL A 124 -20.09 3.52 -2.92
C VAL A 124 -21.17 2.90 -2.05
#